data_ce581f21f3be46d74109b7ed2960c48f
#
_entry.id   ce581f21f3be46d74109b7ed2960c48f
#
_cell.length_a   1.000
_cell.length_b   1.000
_cell.length_c   1.000
_cell.angle_alpha   90.00
_cell.angle_beta   90.00
_cell.angle_gamma   90.00
#
_symmetry.space_group_name_H-M   'P 1'
#
loop_
_entity.id
_entity.type
_entity.pdbx_description
1 polymer ?
#
loop_
_entity_poly.entity_id
_entity_poly.type
_entity_poly.pdbx_seq_one_letter_code
_entity_poly.pdbx_strand_id
1 'polypeptide(L)'
;QRHDAHRLIEEFMIAANEAVARHLRDAGLPFLYRVHPQPEPERLESLFETLAATALETIPADKQSGKQADGRPDAAAIQGILAAAQGTDQEFLVNRLCLRAMPQARYQPENEGHFGLASQAYCHFTSPIRRYADLLVHRALKTSLGQAVGPLPAGQKLLRISDQLNRRERAAVDCEREIARRLGCLALRDLEGERFAGVVSGVTDFGLFVELADMPVEGMIRVEDLGDDWYELDSRSQCLLGQRSGLCWRL
;
A
#
# COMPACT_ATOMS: atom_id res chain seq x y z
N GLN A 1 -2.15 3.00 19.67
CA GLN A 1 -3.27 2.04 19.63
C GLN A 1 -4.46 2.68 18.90
N ARG A 2 -5.09 1.93 17.97
CA ARG A 2 -6.27 2.36 17.22
C ARG A 2 -7.51 2.05 18.04
N HIS A 3 -8.24 3.08 18.49
CA HIS A 3 -9.45 2.94 19.32
C HIS A 3 -10.70 2.94 18.43
N ASP A 4 -11.83 2.42 18.94
CA ASP A 4 -13.11 2.36 18.24
C ASP A 4 -13.60 3.76 17.79
N ALA A 5 -13.32 4.80 18.58
CA ALA A 5 -13.61 6.17 18.19
C ALA A 5 -12.87 6.61 16.90
N HIS A 6 -11.62 6.19 16.72
CA HIS A 6 -10.88 6.45 15.48
C HIS A 6 -11.51 5.73 14.29
N ARG A 7 -11.93 4.48 14.48
CA ARG A 7 -12.62 3.70 13.45
C ARG A 7 -13.95 4.35 13.04
N LEU A 8 -14.73 4.80 14.03
CA LEU A 8 -16.01 5.47 13.76
C LEU A 8 -15.82 6.75 12.93
N ILE A 9 -14.84 7.57 13.29
CA ILE A 9 -14.55 8.80 12.52
C ILE A 9 -14.04 8.47 11.12
N GLU A 10 -13.22 7.43 10.98
CA GLU A 10 -12.75 6.94 9.67
C GLU A 10 -13.91 6.52 8.77
N GLU A 11 -14.87 5.74 9.29
CA GLU A 11 -16.06 5.34 8.54
C GLU A 11 -16.90 6.53 8.11
N PHE A 12 -17.10 7.53 8.99
CA PHE A 12 -17.79 8.77 8.62
C PHE A 12 -17.05 9.55 7.53
N MET A 13 -15.71 9.61 7.59
CA MET A 13 -14.93 10.26 6.55
C MET A 13 -15.04 9.53 5.21
N ILE A 14 -15.00 8.19 5.21
CA ILE A 14 -15.18 7.36 4.01
C ILE A 14 -16.57 7.60 3.42
N ALA A 15 -17.61 7.51 4.24
CA ALA A 15 -18.98 7.73 3.81
C ALA A 15 -19.20 9.14 3.23
N ALA A 16 -18.64 10.18 3.85
CA ALA A 16 -18.69 11.55 3.35
C ALA A 16 -17.98 11.70 2.00
N ASN A 17 -16.77 11.14 1.86
CA ASN A 17 -15.99 11.15 0.64
C ASN A 17 -16.74 10.48 -0.53
N GLU A 18 -17.37 9.33 -0.28
CA GLU A 18 -18.17 8.60 -1.26
C GLU A 18 -19.44 9.35 -1.64
N ALA A 19 -20.17 9.88 -0.64
CA ALA A 19 -21.40 10.63 -0.89
C ALA A 19 -21.16 11.85 -1.78
N VAL A 20 -20.10 12.60 -1.50
CA VAL A 20 -19.71 13.77 -2.31
C VAL A 20 -19.23 13.33 -3.69
N ALA A 21 -18.45 12.25 -3.82
CA ALA A 21 -18.01 11.75 -5.12
C ALA A 21 -19.21 11.34 -6.00
N ARG A 22 -20.18 10.61 -5.45
CA ARG A 22 -21.41 10.23 -6.15
C ARG A 22 -22.23 11.45 -6.57
N HIS A 23 -22.45 12.39 -5.65
CA HIS A 23 -23.21 13.61 -5.92
C HIS A 23 -22.60 14.43 -7.08
N LEU A 24 -21.29 14.65 -7.06
CA LEU A 24 -20.61 15.42 -8.10
C LEU A 24 -20.56 14.69 -9.46
N ARG A 25 -20.39 13.37 -9.45
CA ARG A 25 -20.48 12.52 -10.64
C ARG A 25 -21.87 12.65 -11.29
N ASP A 26 -22.91 12.51 -10.48
CA ASP A 26 -24.30 12.53 -10.96
C ASP A 26 -24.72 13.94 -11.43
N ALA A 27 -24.10 14.99 -10.86
CA ALA A 27 -24.23 16.38 -11.32
C ALA A 27 -23.41 16.71 -12.58
N GLY A 28 -22.56 15.78 -13.07
CA GLY A 28 -21.72 16.00 -14.25
C GLY A 28 -20.65 17.08 -14.08
N LEU A 29 -20.26 17.40 -12.84
CA LEU A 29 -19.29 18.46 -12.56
C LEU A 29 -17.84 17.95 -12.61
N PRO A 30 -16.88 18.75 -13.10
CA PRO A 30 -15.48 18.37 -13.12
C PRO A 30 -14.87 18.43 -11.73
N PHE A 31 -14.25 17.33 -11.29
CA PHE A 31 -13.50 17.22 -10.04
C PHE A 31 -12.46 16.09 -10.13
N LEU A 32 -11.65 15.91 -9.09
CA LEU A 32 -10.67 14.83 -9.00
C LEU A 32 -11.19 13.68 -8.15
N TYR A 33 -11.25 12.49 -8.75
CA TYR A 33 -11.40 11.25 -8.01
C TYR A 33 -10.08 10.84 -7.33
N ARG A 34 -10.18 10.10 -6.25
CA ARG A 34 -9.09 9.31 -5.71
C ARG A 34 -9.30 7.88 -6.15
N VAL A 35 -8.55 7.46 -7.12
CA VAL A 35 -8.68 6.17 -7.77
C VAL A 35 -7.63 5.21 -7.23
N HIS A 36 -8.05 3.99 -6.95
CA HIS A 36 -7.16 2.86 -6.68
C HIS A 36 -7.50 1.77 -7.69
N PRO A 37 -6.68 1.60 -8.74
CA PRO A 37 -6.95 0.60 -9.76
C PRO A 37 -6.97 -0.81 -9.19
N GLN A 38 -7.59 -1.73 -9.91
CA GLN A 38 -7.44 -3.15 -9.61
C GLN A 38 -5.99 -3.58 -9.81
N PRO A 39 -5.47 -4.48 -8.97
CA PRO A 39 -4.18 -5.08 -9.19
C PRO A 39 -4.12 -5.82 -10.53
N GLU A 40 -2.97 -5.77 -11.19
CA GLU A 40 -2.72 -6.57 -12.40
C GLU A 40 -2.83 -8.07 -12.08
N PRO A 41 -3.49 -8.88 -12.95
CA PRO A 41 -3.65 -10.31 -12.71
C PRO A 41 -2.34 -11.04 -12.42
N GLU A 42 -1.28 -10.73 -13.18
CA GLU A 42 0.05 -11.34 -13.01
C GLU A 42 0.65 -11.05 -11.62
N ARG A 43 0.41 -9.87 -11.06
CA ARG A 43 0.88 -9.52 -9.71
C ARG A 43 0.15 -10.29 -8.64
N LEU A 44 -1.13 -10.57 -8.85
CA LEU A 44 -1.91 -11.39 -7.93
C LEU A 44 -1.54 -12.85 -8.03
N GLU A 45 -1.32 -13.38 -9.24
CA GLU A 45 -0.82 -14.74 -9.42
C GLU A 45 0.51 -14.92 -8.71
N SER A 46 1.45 -14.00 -8.90
CA SER A 46 2.73 -14.01 -8.19
C SER A 46 2.56 -13.89 -6.66
N LEU A 47 1.61 -13.07 -6.17
CA LEU A 47 1.28 -13.00 -4.74
C LEU A 47 0.82 -14.36 -4.22
N PHE A 48 -0.14 -15.01 -4.89
CA PHE A 48 -0.67 -16.29 -4.45
C PHE A 48 0.36 -17.42 -4.56
N GLU A 49 1.19 -17.44 -5.58
CA GLU A 49 2.32 -18.39 -5.70
C GLU A 49 3.31 -18.21 -4.55
N THR A 50 3.66 -16.96 -4.22
CA THR A 50 4.56 -16.67 -3.10
C THR A 50 3.94 -17.09 -1.76
N LEU A 51 2.66 -16.78 -1.55
CA LEU A 51 1.95 -17.20 -0.34
C LEU A 51 1.87 -18.73 -0.21
N ALA A 52 1.64 -19.45 -1.31
CA ALA A 52 1.62 -20.91 -1.32
C ALA A 52 3.01 -21.51 -1.06
N ALA A 53 4.09 -20.91 -1.58
CA ALA A 53 5.46 -21.37 -1.38
C ALA A 53 5.99 -21.10 0.06
N THR A 54 5.45 -20.13 0.76
CA THR A 54 5.87 -19.78 2.14
C THR A 54 5.22 -20.68 3.20
N ALA A 55 4.60 -21.80 2.81
CA ALA A 55 3.97 -22.78 3.73
C ALA A 55 3.02 -22.15 4.77
N LEU A 56 2.18 -21.24 4.29
CA LEU A 56 1.10 -20.65 5.09
C LEU A 56 0.01 -21.71 5.33
N GLU A 57 0.30 -22.68 6.20
CA GLU A 57 -0.63 -23.76 6.58
C GLU A 57 -1.97 -23.24 7.11
N THR A 58 -2.01 -21.97 7.51
CA THR A 58 -3.18 -21.31 8.12
C THR A 58 -4.15 -20.68 7.13
N ILE A 59 -3.77 -20.49 5.86
CA ILE A 59 -4.69 -19.92 4.86
C ILE A 59 -5.37 -21.05 4.10
N PRO A 60 -6.70 -21.25 4.25
CA PRO A 60 -7.44 -22.28 3.53
C PRO A 60 -7.23 -22.16 2.01
N ALA A 61 -7.01 -23.30 1.33
CA ALA A 61 -6.73 -23.34 -0.11
C ALA A 61 -7.83 -22.69 -0.97
N ASP A 62 -9.07 -22.72 -0.52
CA ASP A 62 -10.22 -22.05 -1.12
C ASP A 62 -10.11 -20.51 -1.09
N LYS A 63 -9.43 -19.97 -0.06
CA LYS A 63 -9.15 -18.53 0.07
C LYS A 63 -7.88 -18.09 -0.64
N GLN A 64 -6.97 -19.02 -0.93
CA GLN A 64 -5.78 -18.75 -1.76
C GLN A 64 -6.12 -18.62 -3.25
N SER A 65 -7.23 -19.20 -3.69
CA SER A 65 -7.62 -19.21 -5.11
C SER A 65 -8.42 -17.97 -5.57
N GLY A 66 -8.49 -16.90 -4.81
CA GLY A 66 -9.19 -15.60 -5.00
C GLY A 66 -9.55 -15.12 -6.40
N LYS A 67 -10.06 -16.03 -7.22
CA LYS A 67 -10.57 -15.74 -8.55
C LYS A 67 -12.09 -15.69 -8.51
N GLN A 68 -12.66 -14.58 -8.92
CA GLN A 68 -14.08 -14.53 -9.32
C GLN A 68 -14.31 -15.49 -10.50
N ALA A 69 -15.55 -15.87 -10.75
CA ALA A 69 -15.94 -16.74 -11.87
C ALA A 69 -15.48 -16.19 -13.24
N ASP A 70 -15.14 -14.90 -13.34
CA ASP A 70 -14.64 -14.22 -14.53
C ASP A 70 -13.10 -14.05 -14.53
N GLY A 71 -12.39 -14.67 -13.60
CA GLY A 71 -10.92 -14.62 -13.51
C GLY A 71 -10.33 -13.34 -12.91
N ARG A 72 -11.18 -12.39 -12.48
CA ARG A 72 -10.73 -11.13 -11.87
C ARG A 72 -10.38 -11.31 -10.40
N PRO A 73 -9.37 -10.55 -9.92
CA PRO A 73 -9.03 -10.53 -8.51
C PRO A 73 -10.18 -10.00 -7.67
N ASP A 74 -10.55 -10.73 -6.63
CA ASP A 74 -11.57 -10.31 -5.69
C ASP A 74 -10.94 -9.64 -4.46
N ALA A 75 -11.36 -8.41 -4.15
CA ALA A 75 -10.97 -7.71 -2.93
C ALA A 75 -11.33 -8.51 -1.67
N ALA A 76 -12.43 -9.27 -1.70
CA ALA A 76 -12.86 -10.11 -0.58
C ALA A 76 -11.88 -11.26 -0.31
N ALA A 77 -11.26 -11.83 -1.35
CA ALA A 77 -10.25 -12.87 -1.17
C ALA A 77 -8.99 -12.34 -0.48
N ILE A 78 -8.54 -11.14 -0.86
CA ILE A 78 -7.41 -10.48 -0.19
C ILE A 78 -7.75 -10.17 1.26
N GLN A 79 -8.95 -9.66 1.54
CA GLN A 79 -9.43 -9.45 2.91
C GLN A 79 -9.47 -10.77 3.70
N GLY A 80 -9.90 -11.87 3.08
CA GLY A 80 -9.91 -13.19 3.69
C GLY A 80 -8.51 -13.67 4.08
N ILE A 81 -7.51 -13.45 3.22
CA ILE A 81 -6.11 -13.77 3.48
C ILE A 81 -5.56 -12.92 4.63
N LEU A 82 -5.78 -11.60 4.60
CA LEU A 82 -5.35 -10.69 5.66
C LEU A 82 -5.97 -11.04 7.02
N ALA A 83 -7.27 -11.37 7.02
CA ALA A 83 -7.97 -11.80 8.24
C ALA A 83 -7.46 -13.14 8.79
N ALA A 84 -7.12 -14.09 7.91
CA ALA A 84 -6.57 -15.38 8.32
C ALA A 84 -5.15 -15.27 8.88
N ALA A 85 -4.36 -14.31 8.40
CA ALA A 85 -3.00 -14.06 8.88
C ALA A 85 -2.97 -13.25 10.19
N GLN A 86 -4.05 -12.57 10.53
CA GLN A 86 -4.11 -11.69 11.70
C GLN A 86 -3.82 -12.44 13.01
N GLY A 87 -2.85 -11.95 13.80
CA GLY A 87 -2.44 -12.54 15.06
C GLY A 87 -1.53 -13.77 14.93
N THR A 88 -1.12 -14.13 13.71
CA THR A 88 -0.12 -15.19 13.47
C THR A 88 1.28 -14.59 13.30
N ASP A 89 2.31 -15.40 13.42
CA ASP A 89 3.71 -15.02 13.17
C ASP A 89 3.94 -14.55 11.70
N GLN A 90 2.98 -14.83 10.83
CA GLN A 90 3.04 -14.53 9.40
C GLN A 90 2.27 -13.26 9.02
N GLU A 91 1.60 -12.62 9.97
CA GLU A 91 0.80 -11.41 9.71
C GLU A 91 1.61 -10.31 9.00
N PHE A 92 2.83 -10.08 9.48
CA PHE A 92 3.73 -9.07 8.89
C PHE A 92 4.06 -9.38 7.42
N LEU A 93 4.45 -10.62 7.15
CA LEU A 93 4.78 -11.09 5.79
C LEU A 93 3.59 -10.94 4.84
N VAL A 94 2.43 -11.47 5.24
CA VAL A 94 1.21 -11.44 4.42
C VAL A 94 0.78 -10.00 4.11
N ASN A 95 0.76 -9.14 5.13
CA ASN A 95 0.44 -7.71 4.95
C ASN A 95 1.40 -7.05 3.94
N ARG A 96 2.70 -7.32 4.06
CA ARG A 96 3.72 -6.75 3.17
C ARG A 96 3.58 -7.25 1.73
N LEU A 97 3.38 -8.55 1.53
CA LEU A 97 3.18 -9.14 0.19
C LEU A 97 1.91 -8.59 -0.47
N CYS A 98 0.80 -8.53 0.27
CA CYS A 98 -0.44 -7.95 -0.23
C CYS A 98 -0.26 -6.47 -0.62
N LEU A 99 0.41 -5.65 0.21
CA LEU A 99 0.68 -4.26 -0.11
C LEU A 99 1.57 -4.09 -1.35
N ARG A 100 2.57 -4.95 -1.55
CA ARG A 100 3.45 -4.92 -2.74
C ARG A 100 2.71 -5.26 -4.03
N ALA A 101 1.71 -6.13 -3.96
CA ALA A 101 0.88 -6.50 -5.11
C ALA A 101 -0.12 -5.40 -5.51
N MET A 102 -0.47 -4.48 -4.58
CA MET A 102 -1.42 -3.40 -4.83
C MET A 102 -0.79 -2.25 -5.61
N PRO A 103 -1.49 -1.69 -6.63
CA PRO A 103 -1.08 -0.44 -7.26
C PRO A 103 -1.26 0.72 -6.29
N GLN A 104 -0.57 1.83 -6.56
CA GLN A 104 -0.76 3.05 -5.77
C GLN A 104 -2.04 3.78 -6.17
N ALA A 105 -2.78 4.28 -5.18
CA ALA A 105 -3.88 5.18 -5.42
C ALA A 105 -3.38 6.52 -5.99
N ARG A 106 -4.16 7.12 -6.89
CA ARG A 106 -3.81 8.38 -7.57
C ARG A 106 -5.01 9.31 -7.74
N TYR A 107 -4.74 10.59 -7.96
CA TYR A 107 -5.75 11.54 -8.38
C TYR A 107 -5.90 11.52 -9.89
N GLN A 108 -7.12 11.50 -10.38
CA GLN A 108 -7.42 11.67 -11.81
C GLN A 108 -8.87 12.16 -12.02
N PRO A 109 -9.17 12.77 -13.19
CA PRO A 109 -10.53 13.22 -13.53
C PRO A 109 -11.49 12.07 -13.88
N GLU A 110 -10.96 10.96 -14.37
CA GLU A 110 -11.74 9.79 -14.76
C GLU A 110 -11.99 8.88 -13.55
N ASN A 111 -13.20 8.32 -13.45
CA ASN A 111 -13.56 7.42 -12.39
C ASN A 111 -13.25 5.96 -12.77
N GLU A 112 -12.34 5.33 -12.06
CA GLU A 112 -12.05 3.89 -12.15
C GLU A 112 -12.39 3.14 -10.85
N GLY A 113 -13.05 3.83 -9.89
CA GLY A 113 -13.34 3.28 -8.57
C GLY A 113 -12.12 3.27 -7.63
N HIS A 114 -12.32 2.69 -6.47
CA HIS A 114 -11.26 2.53 -5.47
C HIS A 114 -11.26 1.10 -4.93
N PHE A 115 -10.39 0.25 -5.50
CA PHE A 115 -10.33 -1.18 -5.20
C PHE A 115 -10.13 -1.46 -3.70
N GLY A 116 -9.16 -0.83 -3.05
CA GLY A 116 -8.85 -1.06 -1.63
C GLY A 116 -9.98 -0.65 -0.66
N LEU A 117 -10.95 0.15 -1.10
CA LEU A 117 -12.15 0.52 -0.33
C LEU A 117 -13.42 -0.17 -0.86
N ALA A 118 -13.31 -0.98 -1.91
CA ALA A 118 -14.45 -1.56 -2.63
C ALA A 118 -15.50 -0.50 -3.05
N SER A 119 -15.06 0.74 -3.34
CA SER A 119 -15.92 1.87 -3.64
C SER A 119 -15.99 2.13 -5.13
N GLN A 120 -17.22 2.32 -5.65
CA GLN A 120 -17.46 2.62 -7.07
C GLN A 120 -17.09 4.06 -7.45
N ALA A 121 -17.08 4.99 -6.51
CA ALA A 121 -16.68 6.38 -6.72
C ALA A 121 -16.20 6.99 -5.41
N TYR A 122 -14.96 7.43 -5.40
CA TYR A 122 -14.32 7.97 -4.21
C TYR A 122 -13.54 9.24 -4.53
N CYS A 123 -13.62 10.22 -3.65
CA CYS A 123 -12.79 11.42 -3.72
C CYS A 123 -12.30 11.80 -2.32
N HIS A 124 -11.30 12.63 -2.25
CA HIS A 124 -10.89 13.24 -0.99
C HIS A 124 -11.66 14.55 -0.78
N PHE A 125 -12.42 14.64 0.30
CA PHE A 125 -13.25 15.79 0.65
C PHE A 125 -13.01 16.32 2.07
N THR A 126 -12.66 15.43 3.00
CA THR A 126 -12.70 15.71 4.44
C THR A 126 -11.51 16.49 5.00
N SER A 127 -10.47 16.83 4.19
CA SER A 127 -9.26 17.51 4.68
C SER A 127 -8.79 18.65 3.77
N PRO A 128 -9.62 19.68 3.48
CA PRO A 128 -9.27 20.76 2.54
C PRO A 128 -8.15 21.71 3.03
N ILE A 129 -7.81 21.67 4.32
CA ILE A 129 -6.73 22.49 4.88
C ILE A 129 -5.36 22.03 4.38
N ARG A 130 -5.17 20.71 4.22
CA ARG A 130 -3.88 20.10 3.89
C ARG A 130 -3.81 19.44 2.52
N ARG A 131 -4.95 19.22 1.85
CA ARG A 131 -5.00 18.60 0.52
C ARG A 131 -5.70 19.50 -0.48
N TYR A 132 -4.97 19.89 -1.52
CA TYR A 132 -5.53 20.73 -2.58
C TYR A 132 -6.64 20.04 -3.38
N ALA A 133 -6.58 18.72 -3.52
CA ALA A 133 -7.66 17.95 -4.16
C ALA A 133 -8.99 18.15 -3.46
N ASP A 134 -9.01 18.10 -2.12
CA ASP A 134 -10.23 18.34 -1.32
C ASP A 134 -10.78 19.75 -1.55
N LEU A 135 -9.90 20.77 -1.64
CA LEU A 135 -10.33 22.13 -1.93
C LEU A 135 -11.01 22.25 -3.30
N LEU A 136 -10.53 21.52 -4.32
CA LEU A 136 -11.18 21.48 -5.63
C LEU A 136 -12.55 20.80 -5.55
N VAL A 137 -12.66 19.70 -4.79
CA VAL A 137 -13.94 19.02 -4.54
C VAL A 137 -14.92 19.94 -3.80
N HIS A 138 -14.47 20.69 -2.81
CA HIS A 138 -15.31 21.70 -2.12
C HIS A 138 -15.81 22.77 -3.08
N ARG A 139 -14.99 23.24 -4.02
CA ARG A 139 -15.43 24.22 -5.03
C ARG A 139 -16.49 23.64 -5.95
N ALA A 140 -16.30 22.41 -6.40
CA ALA A 140 -17.28 21.70 -7.24
C ALA A 140 -18.62 21.51 -6.49
N LEU A 141 -18.55 21.11 -5.21
CA LEU A 141 -19.75 20.95 -4.35
C LEU A 141 -20.46 22.27 -4.14
N LYS A 142 -19.75 23.37 -3.87
CA LYS A 142 -20.36 24.70 -3.75
C LYS A 142 -21.06 25.13 -5.04
N THR A 143 -20.45 24.84 -6.19
CA THR A 143 -21.07 25.09 -7.51
C THR A 143 -22.38 24.29 -7.68
N SER A 144 -22.40 22.99 -7.30
CA SER A 144 -23.61 22.17 -7.36
C SER A 144 -24.73 22.69 -6.47
N LEU A 145 -24.40 23.39 -5.39
CA LEU A 145 -25.33 24.01 -4.45
C LEU A 145 -25.70 25.46 -4.83
N GLY A 146 -25.36 25.90 -6.05
CA GLY A 146 -25.68 27.24 -6.54
C GLY A 146 -24.86 28.39 -5.94
N GLN A 147 -23.74 28.07 -5.24
CA GLN A 147 -22.87 29.10 -4.70
C GLN A 147 -21.83 29.56 -5.74
N ALA A 148 -21.60 30.86 -5.83
CA ALA A 148 -20.61 31.43 -6.75
C ALA A 148 -19.18 31.20 -6.23
N VAL A 149 -18.40 30.34 -6.92
CA VAL A 149 -17.00 30.02 -6.58
C VAL A 149 -16.00 30.29 -7.71
N GLY A 150 -16.47 30.89 -8.79
CA GLY A 150 -15.70 31.08 -10.00
C GLY A 150 -15.59 29.78 -10.85
N PRO A 151 -14.88 29.83 -11.98
CA PRO A 151 -14.81 28.71 -12.94
C PRO A 151 -14.04 27.53 -12.34
N LEU A 152 -14.62 26.32 -12.47
CA LEU A 152 -13.97 25.08 -12.12
C LEU A 152 -12.90 24.71 -13.16
N PRO A 153 -11.73 24.16 -12.75
CA PRO A 153 -10.80 23.60 -13.70
C PRO A 153 -11.40 22.34 -14.36
N ALA A 154 -11.28 22.25 -15.68
CA ALA A 154 -11.80 21.12 -16.46
C ALA A 154 -10.81 20.72 -17.57
N GLY A 155 -11.01 19.56 -18.18
CA GLY A 155 -10.22 19.05 -19.30
C GLY A 155 -8.71 19.05 -19.00
N GLN A 156 -7.91 19.53 -19.93
CA GLN A 156 -6.44 19.55 -19.83
C GLN A 156 -5.90 20.25 -18.57
N LYS A 157 -6.63 21.26 -18.07
CA LYS A 157 -6.23 21.95 -16.85
C LYS A 157 -6.35 21.05 -15.63
N LEU A 158 -7.43 20.28 -15.55
CA LEU A 158 -7.68 19.34 -14.44
C LEU A 158 -6.68 18.18 -14.48
N LEU A 159 -6.35 17.65 -15.67
CA LEU A 159 -5.30 16.64 -15.86
C LEU A 159 -3.93 17.13 -15.38
N ARG A 160 -3.51 18.34 -15.76
CA ARG A 160 -2.24 18.90 -15.28
C ARG A 160 -2.19 19.07 -13.76
N ILE A 161 -3.33 19.44 -13.16
CA ILE A 161 -3.43 19.53 -11.69
C ILE A 161 -3.28 18.15 -11.06
N SER A 162 -3.96 17.12 -11.57
CA SER A 162 -3.86 15.76 -11.05
C SER A 162 -2.44 15.21 -11.13
N ASP A 163 -1.74 15.41 -12.25
CA ASP A 163 -0.34 15.01 -12.42
C ASP A 163 0.60 15.72 -11.43
N GLN A 164 0.36 17.01 -11.21
CA GLN A 164 1.14 17.77 -10.23
C GLN A 164 0.89 17.26 -8.80
N LEU A 165 -0.36 16.99 -8.44
CA LEU A 165 -0.72 16.45 -7.12
C LEU A 165 -0.09 15.09 -6.89
N ASN A 166 -0.18 14.18 -7.85
CA ASN A 166 0.41 12.84 -7.77
C ASN A 166 1.94 12.90 -7.63
N ARG A 167 2.61 13.80 -8.35
CA ARG A 167 4.06 14.01 -8.21
C ARG A 167 4.44 14.57 -6.85
N ARG A 168 3.68 15.56 -6.34
CA ARG A 168 3.95 16.17 -5.04
C ARG A 168 3.68 15.23 -3.87
N GLU A 169 2.63 14.42 -3.97
CA GLU A 169 2.33 13.38 -2.97
C GLU A 169 3.49 12.37 -2.88
N ARG A 170 3.97 11.87 -4.03
CA ARG A 170 5.14 10.96 -4.05
C ARG A 170 6.39 11.60 -3.47
N ALA A 171 6.72 12.82 -3.89
CA ALA A 171 7.87 13.53 -3.35
C ALA A 171 7.79 13.75 -1.84
N ALA A 172 6.60 14.01 -1.29
CA ALA A 172 6.40 14.13 0.15
C ALA A 172 6.64 12.80 0.88
N VAL A 173 6.11 11.69 0.36
CA VAL A 173 6.33 10.34 0.91
C VAL A 173 7.81 9.95 0.84
N ASP A 174 8.49 10.22 -0.27
CA ASP A 174 9.92 9.92 -0.42
C ASP A 174 10.77 10.75 0.55
N CYS A 175 10.43 12.02 0.76
CA CYS A 175 11.07 12.88 1.74
C CYS A 175 10.87 12.36 3.18
N GLU A 176 9.65 11.96 3.53
CA GLU A 176 9.32 11.39 4.84
C GLU A 176 10.12 10.10 5.10
N ARG A 177 10.16 9.20 4.12
CA ARG A 177 10.95 7.95 4.20
C ARG A 177 12.44 8.21 4.35
N GLU A 178 12.97 9.18 3.62
CA GLU A 178 14.40 9.55 3.72
C GLU A 178 14.73 10.14 5.09
N ILE A 179 13.88 11.01 5.62
CA ILE A 179 14.06 11.57 6.97
C ILE A 179 13.99 10.45 8.02
N ALA A 180 13.03 9.54 7.92
CA ALA A 180 12.90 8.40 8.83
C ALA A 180 14.16 7.51 8.81
N ARG A 181 14.70 7.22 7.61
CA ARG A 181 15.95 6.47 7.46
C ARG A 181 17.13 7.18 8.13
N ARG A 182 17.31 8.48 7.89
CA ARG A 182 18.40 9.28 8.51
C ARG A 182 18.28 9.32 10.02
N LEU A 183 17.09 9.50 10.55
CA LEU A 183 16.84 9.47 11.99
C LEU A 183 17.13 8.08 12.58
N GLY A 184 16.78 7.00 11.86
CA GLY A 184 17.12 5.63 12.24
C GLY A 184 18.64 5.42 12.32
N CYS A 185 19.40 5.85 11.29
CA CYS A 185 20.86 5.78 11.32
C CYS A 185 21.46 6.59 12.49
N LEU A 186 20.92 7.76 12.78
CA LEU A 186 21.38 8.57 13.90
C LEU A 186 21.11 7.89 15.25
N ALA A 187 19.94 7.25 15.41
CA ALA A 187 19.58 6.53 16.62
C ALA A 187 20.48 5.30 16.86
N LEU A 188 20.93 4.64 15.79
CA LEU A 188 21.79 3.46 15.86
C LEU A 188 23.30 3.77 15.94
N ARG A 189 23.71 5.01 15.69
CA ARG A 189 25.13 5.38 15.58
C ARG A 189 25.97 4.98 16.79
N ASP A 190 25.44 5.16 17.99
CA ASP A 190 26.14 4.90 19.24
C ASP A 190 25.93 3.44 19.75
N LEU A 191 25.20 2.61 18.96
CA LEU A 191 24.87 1.22 19.25
C LEU A 191 25.58 0.25 18.27
N GLU A 192 26.62 0.73 17.59
CA GLU A 192 27.44 -0.09 16.68
C GLU A 192 28.09 -1.25 17.45
N GLY A 193 27.91 -2.48 16.92
CA GLY A 193 28.40 -3.70 17.55
C GLY A 193 27.38 -4.38 18.49
N GLU A 194 26.25 -3.76 18.78
CA GLU A 194 25.16 -4.38 19.55
C GLU A 194 24.33 -5.35 18.71
N ARG A 195 23.65 -6.26 19.38
CA ARG A 195 22.77 -7.25 18.74
C ARG A 195 21.32 -6.90 18.94
N PHE A 196 20.57 -6.92 17.86
CA PHE A 196 19.13 -6.63 17.87
C PHE A 196 18.33 -7.82 17.32
N ALA A 197 17.13 -8.01 17.85
CA ALA A 197 16.14 -8.85 17.20
C ALA A 197 15.60 -8.16 15.94
N GLY A 198 15.45 -8.90 14.86
CA GLY A 198 14.96 -8.36 13.60
C GLY A 198 14.17 -9.38 12.81
N VAL A 199 13.35 -8.89 11.88
CA VAL A 199 12.55 -9.71 10.96
C VAL A 199 13.04 -9.43 9.54
N VAL A 200 13.24 -10.48 8.75
CA VAL A 200 13.59 -10.34 7.34
C VAL A 200 12.42 -9.68 6.62
N SER A 201 12.66 -8.51 6.06
CA SER A 201 11.66 -7.68 5.40
C SER A 201 11.77 -7.72 3.88
N GLY A 202 12.88 -8.23 3.36
CA GLY A 202 13.12 -8.40 1.93
C GLY A 202 14.29 -9.32 1.66
N VAL A 203 14.20 -10.06 0.56
CA VAL A 203 15.25 -10.97 0.08
C VAL A 203 15.60 -10.57 -1.35
N THR A 204 16.88 -10.42 -1.61
CA THR A 204 17.43 -10.08 -2.93
C THR A 204 18.66 -10.93 -3.21
N ASP A 205 19.14 -10.95 -4.44
CA ASP A 205 20.35 -11.64 -4.86
C ASP A 205 21.65 -11.07 -4.21
N PHE A 206 21.61 -9.82 -3.76
CA PHE A 206 22.74 -9.15 -3.12
C PHE A 206 22.65 -9.08 -1.57
N GLY A 207 21.53 -9.48 -0.96
CA GLY A 207 21.39 -9.48 0.50
C GLY A 207 19.98 -9.55 1.03
N LEU A 208 19.91 -9.50 2.36
CA LEU A 208 18.66 -9.48 3.12
C LEU A 208 18.39 -8.06 3.63
N PHE A 209 17.14 -7.62 3.52
CA PHE A 209 16.65 -6.47 4.27
C PHE A 209 16.06 -6.97 5.58
N VAL A 210 16.43 -6.32 6.67
CA VAL A 210 16.00 -6.69 8.03
C VAL A 210 15.44 -5.46 8.72
N GLU A 211 14.21 -5.56 9.20
CA GLU A 211 13.57 -4.56 10.04
C GLU A 211 13.78 -4.91 11.52
N LEU A 212 14.22 -3.96 12.33
CA LEU A 212 14.44 -4.18 13.76
C LEU A 212 13.10 -4.29 14.50
N ALA A 213 13.00 -5.25 15.44
CA ALA A 213 11.75 -5.51 16.14
C ALA A 213 11.30 -4.35 17.05
N ASP A 214 12.25 -3.66 17.68
CA ASP A 214 11.96 -2.63 18.67
C ASP A 214 12.06 -1.19 18.13
N MET A 215 12.51 -1.03 16.89
CA MET A 215 12.70 0.28 16.26
C MET A 215 12.27 0.23 14.78
N PRO A 216 11.62 1.27 14.25
CA PRO A 216 11.20 1.31 12.85
C PRO A 216 12.38 1.64 11.93
N VAL A 217 13.42 0.82 11.98
CA VAL A 217 14.65 0.94 11.19
C VAL A 217 14.86 -0.33 10.39
N GLU A 218 15.04 -0.18 9.10
CA GLU A 218 15.39 -1.27 8.18
C GLU A 218 16.86 -1.10 7.74
N GLY A 219 17.62 -2.18 7.82
CA GLY A 219 19.00 -2.28 7.36
C GLY A 219 19.16 -3.40 6.33
N MET A 220 20.29 -3.40 5.63
CA MET A 220 20.65 -4.46 4.68
C MET A 220 21.85 -5.23 5.22
N ILE A 221 21.77 -6.57 5.20
CA ILE A 221 22.87 -7.49 5.40
C ILE A 221 23.26 -8.01 4.02
N ARG A 222 24.50 -7.77 3.59
CA ARG A 222 24.98 -8.24 2.28
C ARG A 222 25.17 -9.74 2.30
N VAL A 223 25.02 -10.37 1.13
CA VAL A 223 25.23 -11.83 0.97
C VAL A 223 26.59 -12.26 1.50
N GLU A 224 27.63 -11.48 1.26
CA GLU A 224 28.99 -11.74 1.74
C GLU A 224 29.16 -11.69 3.27
N ASP A 225 28.24 -11.04 3.97
CA ASP A 225 28.23 -10.92 5.44
C ASP A 225 27.35 -12.00 6.12
N LEU A 226 26.64 -12.84 5.36
CA LEU A 226 25.75 -13.90 5.88
C LEU A 226 26.51 -15.16 6.36
N GLY A 227 27.80 -15.29 6.05
CA GLY A 227 28.66 -16.39 6.44
C GLY A 227 29.41 -16.99 5.26
N ASP A 228 30.22 -18.06 5.52
CA ASP A 228 31.06 -18.72 4.54
C ASP A 228 30.27 -19.68 3.62
N ASP A 229 29.25 -19.17 2.93
CA ASP A 229 28.47 -19.97 1.99
C ASP A 229 28.17 -19.19 0.70
N TRP A 230 27.78 -19.93 -0.34
CA TRP A 230 27.26 -19.35 -1.57
C TRP A 230 25.73 -19.35 -1.50
N TYR A 231 25.15 -18.17 -1.60
CA TYR A 231 23.71 -18.02 -1.53
C TYR A 231 23.13 -17.75 -2.93
N GLU A 232 22.09 -18.48 -3.27
CA GLU A 232 21.35 -18.29 -4.51
C GLU A 232 19.92 -17.87 -4.20
N LEU A 233 19.42 -16.87 -4.94
CA LEU A 233 18.06 -16.37 -4.76
C LEU A 233 17.07 -17.31 -5.47
N ASP A 234 16.23 -17.98 -4.69
CA ASP A 234 15.00 -18.56 -5.19
C ASP A 234 13.87 -17.51 -5.18
N SER A 235 13.60 -16.97 -6.36
CA SER A 235 12.57 -15.94 -6.54
C SER A 235 11.14 -16.45 -6.29
N ARG A 236 10.90 -17.77 -6.35
CA ARG A 236 9.57 -18.34 -6.09
C ARG A 236 9.26 -18.41 -4.61
N SER A 237 10.20 -18.91 -3.83
CA SER A 237 10.07 -19.01 -2.37
C SER A 237 10.51 -17.75 -1.63
N GLN A 238 10.98 -16.71 -2.34
CA GLN A 238 11.55 -15.47 -1.75
C GLN A 238 12.60 -15.78 -0.68
N CYS A 239 13.57 -16.65 -1.03
CA CYS A 239 14.56 -17.16 -0.10
C CYS A 239 15.96 -17.09 -0.71
N LEU A 240 16.97 -16.78 0.11
CA LEU A 240 18.39 -17.03 -0.18
C LEU A 240 18.75 -18.39 0.37
N LEU A 241 19.07 -19.31 -0.52
CA LEU A 241 19.45 -20.69 -0.19
C LEU A 241 20.98 -20.84 -0.23
N GLY A 242 21.56 -21.21 0.92
CA GLY A 242 22.97 -21.56 1.04
C GLY A 242 23.26 -22.91 0.38
N GLN A 243 24.13 -22.91 -0.62
CA GLN A 243 24.41 -24.08 -1.46
C GLN A 243 25.19 -25.16 -0.73
N ARG A 244 25.99 -24.82 0.29
CA ARG A 244 26.76 -25.75 1.11
C ARG A 244 26.06 -26.13 2.40
N SER A 245 25.47 -25.15 3.09
CA SER A 245 24.86 -25.34 4.41
C SER A 245 23.41 -25.82 4.33
N GLY A 246 22.72 -25.57 3.22
CA GLY A 246 21.28 -25.75 3.10
C GLY A 246 20.47 -24.74 3.91
N LEU A 247 21.12 -23.72 4.51
CA LEU A 247 20.42 -22.66 5.24
C LEU A 247 19.56 -21.84 4.27
N CYS A 248 18.32 -21.62 4.66
CA CYS A 248 17.38 -20.81 3.90
C CYS A 248 17.02 -19.56 4.69
N TRP A 249 17.41 -18.40 4.17
CA TRP A 249 17.00 -17.09 4.68
C TRP A 249 15.78 -16.62 3.88
N ARG A 250 14.63 -16.53 4.51
CA ARG A 250 13.36 -16.19 3.86
C ARG A 250 12.62 -15.06 4.59
N LEU A 251 11.63 -14.49 3.90
CA LEU A 251 10.67 -13.57 4.47
C LEU A 251 9.91 -14.21 5.63
#